data_49e6415ff1e7106868ac27502bb03fe3
#
_entry.id   49e6415ff1e7106868ac27502bb03fe3
#
_cell.length_a   1.000
_cell.length_b   1.000
_cell.length_c   1.000
_cell.angle_alpha   90.00
_cell.angle_beta   90.00
_cell.angle_gamma   90.00
#
_symmetry.space_group_name_H-M   'P 1'
#
loop_
_entity.id
_entity.type
_entity.pdbx_description
1 polymer ?
#
loop_
_entity_poly.entity_id
_entity_poly.type
_entity_poly.pdbx_seq_one_letter_code
_entity_poly.pdbx_strand_id
1 'polypeptide(L)'
;MKFKTKINILSLFMILIMFASWIFNFGWIRLALTFILFPLIQSVVFFIANRLSAKNIRIKPVRLATILSYVTFLLPHLLILDGGDIGESYIFFHLIESNRISEITSRIGYFFMLVHIACVILQFVLYFKHYTQGVNGNEKN
;
A
#
# COMPACT_ATOMS: atom_id res chain seq x y z
N MET A 1 6.41 20.20 13.06
CA MET A 1 5.72 19.73 11.83
C MET A 1 4.38 19.07 12.22
N LYS A 2 3.26 19.51 11.65
CA LYS A 2 1.93 18.97 11.97
C LYS A 2 1.87 17.47 11.61
N PHE A 3 1.16 16.67 12.41
CA PHE A 3 1.10 15.20 12.24
C PHE A 3 0.65 14.76 10.83
N LYS A 4 -0.31 15.49 10.26
CA LYS A 4 -0.79 15.31 8.88
C LYS A 4 0.33 15.40 7.84
N THR A 5 1.25 16.35 8.02
CA THR A 5 2.41 16.52 7.13
C THR A 5 3.34 15.30 7.19
N LYS A 6 3.58 14.75 8.40
CA LYS A 6 4.41 13.54 8.57
C LYS A 6 3.82 12.34 7.84
N ILE A 7 2.50 12.11 7.95
CA ILE A 7 1.80 11.03 7.26
C ILE A 7 1.90 11.19 5.74
N ASN A 8 1.67 12.39 5.22
CA ASN A 8 1.77 12.63 3.77
C ASN A 8 3.19 12.37 3.25
N ILE A 9 4.21 12.86 3.95
CA ILE A 9 5.62 12.62 3.57
C ILE A 9 5.95 11.13 3.60
N LEU A 10 5.53 10.42 4.65
CA LEU A 10 5.77 8.99 4.76
C LEU A 10 5.05 8.22 3.63
N SER A 11 3.81 8.61 3.31
CA SER A 11 3.07 7.98 2.20
C SER A 11 3.77 8.19 0.86
N LEU A 12 4.25 9.41 0.58
CA LEU A 12 5.02 9.69 -0.63
C LEU A 12 6.33 8.89 -0.68
N PHE A 13 7.02 8.79 0.45
CA PHE A 13 8.25 8.00 0.54
C PHE A 13 8.00 6.51 0.25
N MET A 14 6.91 5.94 0.79
CA MET A 14 6.53 4.55 0.49
C MET A 14 6.18 4.34 -0.98
N ILE A 15 5.51 5.31 -1.60
CA ILE A 15 5.20 5.28 -3.04
C ILE A 15 6.49 5.32 -3.87
N LEU A 16 7.47 6.13 -3.49
CA LEU A 16 8.77 6.16 -4.17
C LEU A 16 9.51 4.80 -4.08
N ILE A 17 9.51 4.17 -2.90
CA ILE A 17 10.09 2.83 -2.73
C ILE A 17 9.35 1.80 -3.61
N MET A 18 8.03 1.88 -3.65
CA MET A 18 7.22 1.02 -4.51
C MET A 18 7.58 1.19 -5.98
N PHE A 19 7.68 2.42 -6.49
CA PHE A 19 8.10 2.67 -7.88
C PHE A 19 9.53 2.22 -8.14
N ALA A 20 10.45 2.41 -7.20
CA ALA A 20 11.79 1.85 -7.32
C ALA A 20 11.75 0.33 -7.42
N SER A 21 11.01 -0.36 -6.53
CA SER A 21 10.82 -1.80 -6.64
C SER A 21 10.18 -2.23 -7.96
N TRP A 22 9.26 -1.42 -8.48
CA TRP A 22 8.61 -1.67 -9.77
C TRP A 22 9.62 -1.65 -10.92
N ILE A 23 10.51 -0.67 -10.93
CA ILE A 23 11.56 -0.52 -11.96
C ILE A 23 12.59 -1.64 -11.87
N PHE A 24 13.11 -1.91 -10.66
CA PHE A 24 14.17 -2.90 -10.47
C PHE A 24 13.70 -4.36 -10.62
N ASN A 25 12.43 -4.66 -10.36
CA ASN A 25 11.87 -5.98 -10.58
C ASN A 25 10.96 -6.03 -11.82
N PHE A 26 11.22 -5.21 -12.84
CA PHE A 26 10.36 -5.10 -14.00
C PHE A 26 10.42 -6.36 -14.86
N GLY A 27 9.30 -7.04 -15.00
CA GLY A 27 9.13 -8.22 -15.84
C GLY A 27 7.71 -8.28 -16.42
N TRP A 28 7.28 -9.44 -16.89
CA TRP A 28 6.01 -9.61 -17.62
C TRP A 28 4.77 -9.27 -16.79
N ILE A 29 4.73 -9.67 -15.52
CA ILE A 29 3.59 -9.42 -14.65
C ILE A 29 3.44 -7.91 -14.43
N ARG A 30 4.54 -7.22 -14.12
CA ARG A 30 4.53 -5.77 -13.88
C ARG A 30 4.28 -4.99 -15.15
N LEU A 31 4.77 -5.46 -16.29
CA LEU A 31 4.45 -4.89 -17.59
C LEU A 31 2.93 -4.92 -17.83
N ALA A 32 2.28 -6.09 -17.68
CA ALA A 32 0.85 -6.24 -17.84
C ALA A 32 0.05 -5.34 -16.88
N LEU A 33 0.44 -5.29 -15.59
CA LEU A 33 -0.19 -4.44 -14.59
C LEU A 33 0.01 -2.93 -14.88
N THR A 34 1.12 -2.55 -15.53
CA THR A 34 1.38 -1.17 -15.93
C THR A 34 0.39 -0.71 -17.00
N PHE A 35 0.03 -1.55 -17.95
CA PHE A 35 -0.97 -1.21 -18.99
C PHE A 35 -2.34 -0.84 -18.42
N ILE A 36 -2.75 -1.42 -17.29
CA ILE A 36 -4.00 -1.08 -16.60
C ILE A 36 -3.81 0.01 -15.54
N LEU A 37 -2.66 0.69 -15.51
CA LEU A 37 -2.31 1.75 -14.57
C LEU A 37 -2.39 1.33 -13.10
N PHE A 38 -2.28 0.03 -12.83
CA PHE A 38 -2.43 -0.53 -11.47
C PHE A 38 -1.55 0.15 -10.41
N PRO A 39 -0.22 0.34 -10.63
CA PRO A 39 0.64 0.98 -9.64
C PRO A 39 0.25 2.42 -9.36
N LEU A 40 -0.23 3.15 -10.37
CA LEU A 40 -0.69 4.52 -10.22
C LEU A 40 -1.99 4.58 -9.41
N ILE A 41 -2.99 3.78 -9.78
CA ILE A 41 -4.28 3.72 -9.08
C ILE A 41 -4.07 3.34 -7.61
N GLN A 42 -3.28 2.30 -7.35
CA GLN A 42 -2.99 1.86 -5.99
C GLN A 42 -2.28 2.94 -5.17
N SER A 43 -1.31 3.65 -5.76
CA SER A 43 -0.60 4.76 -5.11
C SER A 43 -1.52 5.91 -4.73
N VAL A 44 -2.41 6.30 -5.63
CA VAL A 44 -3.39 7.37 -5.40
C VAL A 44 -4.35 6.99 -4.28
N VAL A 45 -4.92 5.78 -4.35
CA VAL A 45 -5.86 5.28 -3.33
C VAL A 45 -5.19 5.17 -1.96
N PHE A 46 -3.99 4.60 -1.89
CA PHE A 46 -3.18 4.53 -0.67
C PHE A 46 -2.89 5.91 -0.07
N PHE A 47 -2.48 6.87 -0.91
CA PHE A 47 -2.19 8.23 -0.45
C PHE A 47 -3.44 8.92 0.11
N ILE A 48 -4.57 8.83 -0.61
CA ILE A 48 -5.84 9.43 -0.18
C ILE A 48 -6.31 8.81 1.14
N ALA A 49 -6.29 7.48 1.27
CA ALA A 49 -6.71 6.78 2.48
C ALA A 49 -5.91 7.23 3.71
N ASN A 50 -4.57 7.32 3.58
CA ASN A 50 -3.70 7.77 4.66
C ASN A 50 -3.89 9.27 4.98
N ARG A 51 -4.09 10.11 3.97
CA ARG A 51 -4.36 11.55 4.16
C ARG A 51 -5.68 11.79 4.89
N LEU A 52 -6.72 11.02 4.60
CA LEU A 52 -8.00 11.07 5.28
C LEU A 52 -7.88 10.56 6.72
N SER A 53 -7.22 9.43 6.92
CA SER A 53 -6.94 8.84 8.23
C SER A 53 -6.16 9.79 9.14
N ALA A 54 -5.29 10.62 8.59
CA ALA A 54 -4.51 11.61 9.34
C ALA A 54 -5.37 12.61 10.13
N LYS A 55 -6.62 12.84 9.72
CA LYS A 55 -7.55 13.73 10.44
C LYS A 55 -7.97 13.12 11.79
N ASN A 56 -8.10 11.78 11.84
CA ASN A 56 -8.62 11.03 12.99
C ASN A 56 -7.57 10.09 13.61
N ILE A 57 -6.29 10.34 13.39
CA ILE A 57 -5.19 9.43 13.76
C ILE A 57 -5.03 9.19 15.27
N ARG A 58 -5.60 10.06 16.10
CA ARG A 58 -5.63 9.89 17.56
C ARG A 58 -6.52 8.71 17.98
N ILE A 59 -7.47 8.34 17.14
CA ILE A 59 -8.38 7.21 17.37
C ILE A 59 -7.59 5.91 17.13
N LYS A 60 -7.53 5.05 18.14
CA LYS A 60 -6.71 3.82 18.12
C LYS A 60 -6.93 2.94 16.88
N PRO A 61 -8.18 2.57 16.47
CA PRO A 61 -8.39 1.76 15.28
C PRO A 61 -7.94 2.46 13.98
N VAL A 62 -8.11 3.79 13.84
CA VAL A 62 -7.63 4.55 12.68
C VAL A 62 -6.11 4.49 12.61
N ARG A 63 -5.43 4.70 13.74
CA ARG A 63 -3.97 4.64 13.81
C ARG A 63 -3.45 3.25 13.44
N LEU A 64 -4.08 2.19 13.96
CA LEU A 64 -3.67 0.81 13.66
C LEU A 64 -3.86 0.50 12.16
N ALA A 65 -5.02 0.81 11.60
CA ALA A 65 -5.28 0.62 10.16
C ALA A 65 -4.27 1.39 9.30
N THR A 66 -3.88 2.60 9.70
CA THR A 66 -2.88 3.41 9.01
C THR A 66 -1.50 2.76 9.06
N ILE A 67 -1.04 2.29 10.23
CA ILE A 67 0.26 1.61 10.36
C ILE A 67 0.28 0.33 9.53
N LEU A 68 -0.77 -0.48 9.64
CA LEU A 68 -0.89 -1.71 8.85
C LEU A 68 -0.89 -1.43 7.35
N SER A 69 -1.57 -0.36 6.91
CA SER A 69 -1.59 -0.02 5.49
C SER A 69 -0.20 0.29 4.92
N TYR A 70 0.72 0.87 5.68
CA TYR A 70 2.10 1.11 5.23
C TYR A 70 2.85 -0.21 5.01
N VAL A 71 2.78 -1.12 5.97
CA VAL A 71 3.45 -2.42 5.88
C VAL A 71 2.89 -3.24 4.74
N THR A 72 1.56 -3.33 4.68
CA THR A 72 0.87 -4.15 3.68
C THR A 72 0.88 -3.54 2.28
N PHE A 73 1.11 -2.23 2.15
CA PHE A 73 1.35 -1.59 0.86
C PHE A 73 2.70 -1.99 0.27
N LEU A 74 3.77 -1.96 1.08
CA LEU A 74 5.12 -2.15 0.59
C LEU A 74 5.47 -3.62 0.33
N LEU A 75 5.05 -4.53 1.24
CA LEU A 75 5.43 -5.94 1.16
C LEU A 75 5.08 -6.62 -0.16
N PRO A 76 3.88 -6.46 -0.75
CA PRO A 76 3.57 -7.05 -2.05
C PRO A 76 4.54 -6.63 -3.14
N HIS A 77 4.90 -5.35 -3.19
CA HIS A 77 5.77 -4.81 -4.22
C HIS A 77 7.23 -5.29 -4.09
N LEU A 78 7.64 -5.71 -2.91
CA LEU A 78 8.96 -6.28 -2.66
C LEU A 78 9.00 -7.79 -2.88
N LEU A 79 7.91 -8.49 -2.55
CA LEU A 79 7.88 -9.96 -2.44
C LEU A 79 7.23 -10.67 -3.61
N ILE A 80 6.36 -10.01 -4.39
CA ILE A 80 5.78 -10.62 -5.58
C ILE A 80 6.85 -10.77 -6.63
N LEU A 81 7.05 -12.00 -7.06
CA LEU A 81 8.02 -12.35 -8.09
C LEU A 81 7.68 -11.69 -9.42
N ASP A 82 8.71 -11.39 -10.17
CA ASP A 82 8.60 -11.12 -11.59
C ASP A 82 9.82 -11.72 -12.30
N GLY A 83 9.80 -11.76 -13.61
CA GLY A 83 10.87 -12.34 -14.41
C GLY A 83 10.63 -12.19 -15.90
N GLY A 84 11.65 -12.53 -16.66
CA GLY A 84 11.57 -12.64 -18.12
C GLY A 84 11.15 -14.04 -18.58
N ASP A 85 11.13 -14.26 -19.89
CA ASP A 85 10.83 -15.58 -20.49
C ASP A 85 11.94 -16.60 -20.24
N ILE A 86 13.16 -16.14 -19.98
CA ILE A 86 14.35 -16.96 -19.80
C ILE A 86 15.06 -16.52 -18.53
N GLY A 87 15.43 -17.49 -17.69
CA GLY A 87 16.17 -17.26 -16.45
C GLY A 87 15.37 -17.50 -15.19
N GLU A 88 15.94 -17.14 -14.05
CA GLU A 88 15.30 -17.28 -12.76
C GLU A 88 14.37 -16.08 -12.46
N SER A 89 13.33 -16.34 -11.69
CA SER A 89 12.46 -15.28 -11.15
C SER A 89 13.20 -14.51 -10.06
N TYR A 90 12.92 -13.23 -9.97
CA TYR A 90 13.57 -12.33 -9.00
C TYR A 90 12.57 -11.53 -8.19
N ILE A 91 13.03 -11.13 -7.01
CA ILE A 91 12.28 -10.32 -6.04
C ILE A 91 13.21 -9.32 -5.36
N PHE A 92 12.64 -8.44 -4.55
CA PHE A 92 13.36 -7.53 -3.66
C PHE A 92 14.42 -6.69 -4.37
N PHE A 93 13.97 -5.84 -5.32
CA PHE A 93 14.86 -5.00 -6.14
C PHE A 93 15.87 -5.79 -6.98
N HIS A 94 15.50 -6.98 -7.45
CA HIS A 94 16.39 -7.87 -8.21
C HIS A 94 17.62 -8.35 -7.42
N LEU A 95 17.53 -8.31 -6.07
CA LEU A 95 18.65 -8.76 -5.22
C LEU A 95 18.61 -10.26 -4.91
N ILE A 96 17.48 -10.89 -5.12
CA ILE A 96 17.28 -12.32 -4.89
C ILE A 96 16.76 -12.95 -6.17
N GLU A 97 17.58 -13.80 -6.77
CA GLU A 97 17.28 -14.59 -7.96
C GLU A 97 17.16 -16.05 -7.55
N SER A 98 15.96 -16.59 -7.51
CA SER A 98 15.69 -17.98 -7.18
C SER A 98 14.22 -18.30 -7.39
N ASN A 99 13.92 -19.24 -8.26
CA ASN A 99 12.55 -19.65 -8.52
C ASN A 99 11.84 -20.15 -7.26
N ARG A 100 12.53 -20.97 -6.44
CA ARG A 100 11.95 -21.53 -5.21
C ARG A 100 11.64 -20.45 -4.16
N ILE A 101 12.58 -19.57 -3.88
CA ILE A 101 12.41 -18.50 -2.88
C ILE A 101 11.37 -17.51 -3.39
N SER A 102 11.45 -17.11 -4.64
CA SER A 102 10.52 -16.16 -5.26
C SER A 102 9.08 -16.68 -5.26
N GLU A 103 8.86 -17.97 -5.51
CA GLU A 103 7.52 -18.55 -5.45
C GLU A 103 6.94 -18.53 -4.03
N ILE A 104 7.72 -18.91 -3.02
CA ILE A 104 7.26 -18.93 -1.62
C ILE A 104 6.95 -17.51 -1.15
N THR A 105 7.84 -16.57 -1.39
CA THR A 105 7.67 -15.18 -0.95
C THR A 105 6.55 -14.47 -1.70
N SER A 106 6.31 -14.81 -2.96
CA SER A 106 5.20 -14.29 -3.76
C SER A 106 3.83 -14.64 -3.16
N ARG A 107 3.66 -15.86 -2.66
CA ARG A 107 2.42 -16.26 -1.97
C ARG A 107 2.17 -15.37 -0.75
N ILE A 108 3.22 -15.06 0.00
CA ILE A 108 3.17 -14.11 1.12
C ILE A 108 2.83 -12.70 0.60
N GLY A 109 3.43 -12.27 -0.50
CA GLY A 109 3.15 -10.99 -1.14
C GLY A 109 1.69 -10.84 -1.55
N TYR A 110 1.10 -11.86 -2.19
CA TYR A 110 -0.32 -11.85 -2.56
C TYR A 110 -1.24 -11.80 -1.34
N PHE A 111 -0.91 -12.53 -0.27
CA PHE A 111 -1.66 -12.43 0.99
C PHE A 111 -1.64 -11.00 1.53
N PHE A 112 -0.47 -10.36 1.59
CA PHE A 112 -0.36 -8.97 2.06
C PHE A 112 -1.06 -7.97 1.14
N MET A 113 -1.17 -8.24 -0.16
CA MET A 113 -1.95 -7.41 -1.08
C MET A 113 -3.44 -7.44 -0.74
N LEU A 114 -4.00 -8.61 -0.42
CA LEU A 114 -5.39 -8.71 0.03
C LEU A 114 -5.60 -8.00 1.37
N VAL A 115 -4.67 -8.16 2.32
CA VAL A 115 -4.72 -7.44 3.60
C VAL A 115 -4.62 -5.92 3.39
N HIS A 116 -3.81 -5.46 2.42
CA HIS A 116 -3.72 -4.04 2.07
C HIS A 116 -5.07 -3.48 1.61
N ILE A 117 -5.75 -4.17 0.71
CA ILE A 117 -7.08 -3.76 0.23
C ILE A 117 -8.05 -3.64 1.41
N ALA A 118 -8.07 -4.64 2.31
CA ALA A 118 -8.90 -4.60 3.51
C ALA A 118 -8.55 -3.42 4.44
N CYS A 119 -7.26 -3.12 4.63
CA CYS A 119 -6.81 -1.97 5.43
C CYS A 119 -7.29 -0.64 4.82
N VAL A 120 -7.18 -0.48 3.51
CA VAL A 120 -7.63 0.73 2.80
C VAL A 120 -9.14 0.91 2.92
N ILE A 121 -9.91 -0.16 2.70
CA ILE A 121 -11.38 -0.12 2.89
C ILE A 121 -11.72 0.27 4.33
N LEU A 122 -11.07 -0.35 5.31
CA LEU A 122 -11.26 -0.02 6.73
C LEU A 122 -10.95 1.45 7.04
N GLN A 123 -9.88 2.00 6.46
CA GLN A 123 -9.55 3.42 6.61
C GLN A 123 -10.67 4.34 6.10
N PHE A 124 -11.25 4.04 4.93
CA PHE A 124 -12.39 4.81 4.41
C PHE A 124 -13.63 4.67 5.29
N VAL A 125 -13.98 3.45 5.71
CA VAL A 125 -15.13 3.20 6.61
C VAL A 125 -14.98 3.97 7.92
N LEU A 126 -13.81 3.90 8.55
CA LEU A 126 -13.54 4.62 9.80
C LEU A 126 -13.57 6.14 9.60
N TYR A 127 -13.04 6.64 8.47
CA TYR A 127 -13.12 8.06 8.15
C TYR A 127 -14.56 8.54 8.04
N PHE A 128 -15.40 7.86 7.25
CA PHE A 128 -16.81 8.26 7.07
C PHE A 128 -17.62 8.14 8.37
N LYS A 129 -17.40 7.08 9.15
CA LYS A 129 -18.04 6.92 10.46
C LYS A 129 -17.78 8.11 11.40
N HIS A 130 -16.54 8.55 11.50
CA HIS A 130 -16.18 9.67 12.39
C HIS A 130 -16.53 11.03 11.80
N TYR A 131 -16.59 11.15 10.48
CA TYR A 131 -17.04 12.37 9.80
C TYR A 131 -18.52 12.63 10.09
N THR A 132 -19.39 11.62 9.94
CA THR A 132 -20.84 11.74 10.21
C THR A 132 -21.14 12.01 11.68
N GLN A 133 -20.39 11.43 12.61
CA GLN A 133 -20.55 11.72 14.04
C GLN A 133 -20.21 13.16 14.41
N GLY A 134 -19.19 13.75 13.75
CA GLY A 134 -18.82 15.16 13.97
C GLY A 134 -19.87 16.15 13.44
N VAL A 135 -20.50 15.84 12.30
CA VAL A 135 -21.57 16.67 11.73
C VAL A 135 -22.81 16.66 12.63
N ASN A 136 -23.27 15.47 13.03
CA ASN A 136 -24.47 15.34 13.86
C ASN A 136 -24.28 15.88 15.30
N GLY A 137 -23.06 15.95 15.80
CA GLY A 137 -22.74 16.55 17.10
C GLY A 137 -22.84 18.08 17.11
N ASN A 138 -22.58 18.73 15.98
CA ASN A 138 -22.66 20.20 15.86
C ASN A 138 -24.10 20.73 15.64
N GLU A 139 -25.03 19.87 15.21
CA GLU A 139 -26.44 20.28 15.04
C GLU A 139 -27.27 20.25 16.35
N LYS A 140 -26.67 19.71 17.43
CA LYS A 140 -27.34 19.58 18.73
C LYS A 140 -26.96 20.65 19.77
N ASN A 141 -26.11 21.59 19.40
CA ASN A 141 -25.71 22.74 20.21
C ASN A 141 -26.16 24.05 19.56
#